data_900183d82c6f1a8c680bca73531017c1
#
_entry.id   900183d82c6f1a8c680bca73531017c1
#
_cell.length_a   1.000
_cell.length_b   1.000
_cell.length_c   1.000
_cell.angle_alpha   90.00
_cell.angle_beta   90.00
_cell.angle_gamma   90.00
#
_symmetry.space_group_name_H-M   'P 1'
#
loop_
_entity.id
_entity.type
_entity.pdbx_description
1 polymer ?
#
loop_
_entity_poly.entity_id
_entity_poly.type
_entity_poly.pdbx_seq_one_letter_code
_entity_poly.pdbx_strand_id
1 'polypeptide(L)'
;MARRIFDLSPPIDERLNVWPGDVGYTRTISGHIKDGSTVTTSVIRSTTHMGSHADAPSHYGLDAPPIDQMPLDLYVGECQVVTVNAVRGTRVTPEQVEAAIDLPRVILRTGTFPDFQRWNKDFAGLSPELVDLMFEMGVKLVGVDTPSVDLFDSK
;
A
#
# COMPACT_ATOMS: atom_id res chain seq x y z
N MET A 1 11.94 -24.60 13.23
CA MET A 1 11.94 -23.27 13.89
C MET A 1 10.49 -22.81 14.09
N ALA A 2 10.17 -22.16 15.21
CA ALA A 2 8.84 -21.59 15.41
C ALA A 2 8.59 -20.46 14.39
N ARG A 3 7.44 -20.47 13.73
CA ARG A 3 7.02 -19.40 12.81
C ARG A 3 6.84 -18.09 13.61
N ARG A 4 7.48 -17.03 13.20
CA ARG A 4 7.30 -15.68 13.78
C ARG A 4 6.35 -14.89 12.87
N ILE A 5 5.43 -14.16 13.48
CA ILE A 5 4.50 -13.27 12.79
C ILE A 5 4.82 -11.84 13.25
N PHE A 6 4.91 -10.93 12.28
CA PHE A 6 5.11 -9.52 12.53
C PHE A 6 3.95 -8.77 11.90
N ASP A 7 3.32 -7.87 12.68
CA ASP A 7 2.36 -6.90 12.16
C ASP A 7 3.15 -5.67 11.71
N LEU A 8 3.12 -5.40 10.43
CA LEU A 8 3.80 -4.27 9.80
C LEU A 8 2.85 -3.14 9.40
N SER A 9 1.53 -3.34 9.60
CA SER A 9 0.53 -2.35 9.25
C SER A 9 0.50 -1.20 10.26
N PRO A 10 0.36 0.05 9.82
CA PRO A 10 0.11 1.15 10.73
C PRO A 10 -1.25 0.96 11.43
N PRO A 11 -1.40 1.42 12.68
CA PRO A 11 -2.71 1.44 13.34
C PRO A 11 -3.73 2.23 12.49
N ILE A 12 -4.91 1.63 12.29
CA ILE A 12 -6.00 2.28 11.57
C ILE A 12 -6.83 3.06 12.59
N ASP A 13 -6.56 4.36 12.68
CA ASP A 13 -7.28 5.30 13.53
C ASP A 13 -7.39 6.68 12.84
N GLU A 14 -8.00 7.65 13.53
CA GLU A 14 -8.24 8.99 13.00
C GLU A 14 -6.96 9.80 12.70
N ARG A 15 -5.79 9.33 13.15
CA ARG A 15 -4.49 9.96 12.90
C ARG A 15 -3.82 9.48 11.62
N LEU A 16 -4.31 8.38 11.05
CA LEU A 16 -3.78 7.84 9.82
C LEU A 16 -4.19 8.73 8.65
N ASN A 17 -3.20 9.28 7.96
CA ASN A 17 -3.45 10.08 6.76
C ASN A 17 -3.96 9.19 5.61
N VAL A 18 -4.84 9.78 4.82
CA VAL A 18 -5.28 9.27 3.52
C VAL A 18 -4.89 10.25 2.43
N TRP A 19 -5.08 9.90 1.17
CA TRP A 19 -4.81 10.81 0.06
C TRP A 19 -5.57 12.13 0.26
N PRO A 20 -4.93 13.30 0.04
CA PRO A 20 -5.56 14.60 0.21
C PRO A 20 -6.82 14.75 -0.64
N GLY A 21 -7.95 14.94 0.02
CA GLY A 21 -9.28 15.01 -0.60
C GLY A 21 -10.13 13.74 -0.40
N ASP A 22 -9.53 12.63 0.00
CA ASP A 22 -10.25 11.41 0.33
C ASP A 22 -10.89 11.44 1.72
N VAL A 23 -11.79 10.49 1.96
CA VAL A 23 -12.48 10.34 3.23
C VAL A 23 -11.57 9.67 4.25
N GLY A 24 -11.14 10.40 5.27
CA GLY A 24 -10.38 9.86 6.40
C GLY A 24 -11.19 8.85 7.24
N TYR A 25 -10.48 8.12 8.10
CA TYR A 25 -11.11 7.17 9.01
C TYR A 25 -11.98 7.87 10.04
N THR A 26 -13.20 7.38 10.18
CA THR A 26 -14.09 7.73 11.30
C THR A 26 -14.77 6.48 11.83
N ARG A 27 -14.98 6.44 13.14
CA ARG A 27 -15.72 5.37 13.81
C ARG A 27 -16.81 5.95 14.69
N THR A 28 -18.05 5.53 14.46
CA THR A 28 -19.20 5.89 15.29
C THR A 28 -19.70 4.64 16.02
N ILE A 29 -19.80 4.69 17.33
CA ILE A 29 -20.37 3.61 18.14
C ILE A 29 -21.89 3.64 17.99
N SER A 30 -22.48 2.55 17.50
CA SER A 30 -23.92 2.38 17.30
C SER A 30 -24.61 1.78 18.51
N GLY A 31 -23.91 0.97 19.29
CA GLY A 31 -24.37 0.39 20.56
C GLY A 31 -23.19 0.07 21.45
N HIS A 32 -23.32 0.26 22.76
CA HIS A 32 -22.25 -0.01 23.70
C HIS A 32 -22.77 -0.76 24.92
N ILE A 33 -22.06 -1.79 25.37
CA ILE A 33 -22.43 -2.58 26.58
C ILE A 33 -22.56 -1.69 27.82
N LYS A 34 -21.70 -0.67 27.96
CA LYS A 34 -21.77 0.29 29.06
C LYS A 34 -23.10 1.08 29.11
N ASP A 35 -23.75 1.21 27.96
CA ASP A 35 -24.98 1.95 27.77
C ASP A 35 -26.21 1.00 27.74
N GLY A 36 -26.03 -0.25 28.16
CA GLY A 36 -27.12 -1.25 28.29
C GLY A 36 -27.34 -2.09 27.02
N SER A 37 -26.56 -1.92 25.97
CA SER A 37 -26.63 -2.81 24.79
C SER A 37 -26.08 -4.19 25.13
N THR A 38 -26.58 -5.25 24.49
CA THR A 38 -26.07 -6.62 24.66
C THR A 38 -24.67 -6.81 24.05
N VAL A 39 -24.31 -5.97 23.08
CA VAL A 39 -23.02 -6.00 22.38
C VAL A 39 -22.54 -4.58 22.09
N THR A 40 -21.23 -4.44 21.86
CA THR A 40 -20.67 -3.19 21.34
C THR A 40 -20.50 -3.28 19.84
N THR A 41 -21.16 -2.41 19.10
CA THR A 41 -21.11 -2.31 17.63
C THR A 41 -20.72 -0.91 17.19
N SER A 42 -20.13 -0.80 16.02
CA SER A 42 -19.75 0.49 15.45
C SER A 42 -19.82 0.48 13.93
N VAL A 43 -19.94 1.66 13.36
CA VAL A 43 -19.83 1.93 11.92
C VAL A 43 -18.47 2.55 11.65
N ILE A 44 -17.82 2.11 10.60
CA ILE A 44 -16.58 2.69 10.07
C ILE A 44 -16.91 3.34 8.73
N ARG A 45 -16.39 4.54 8.53
CA ARG A 45 -16.39 5.24 7.24
C ARG A 45 -14.96 5.68 6.91
N SER A 46 -14.50 5.33 5.72
CA SER A 46 -13.16 5.64 5.22
C SER A 46 -13.07 5.47 3.72
N THR A 47 -12.01 6.00 3.09
CA THR A 47 -11.58 5.53 1.77
C THR A 47 -11.16 4.07 1.85
N THR A 48 -11.16 3.35 0.73
CA THR A 48 -10.59 1.99 0.64
C THR A 48 -9.06 2.01 0.58
N HIS A 49 -8.47 3.13 0.12
CA HIS A 49 -7.02 3.34 0.04
C HIS A 49 -6.49 3.92 1.36
N MET A 50 -6.44 3.08 2.39
CA MET A 50 -6.05 3.50 3.74
C MET A 50 -5.10 2.48 4.37
N GLY A 51 -4.00 2.96 4.95
CA GLY A 51 -2.99 2.12 5.59
C GLY A 51 -2.34 1.13 4.61
N SER A 52 -1.96 -0.04 5.10
CA SER A 52 -1.48 -1.11 4.22
C SER A 52 -2.66 -1.75 3.49
N HIS A 53 -2.71 -1.61 2.18
CA HIS A 53 -3.77 -2.15 1.33
C HIS A 53 -3.20 -2.65 0.00
N ALA A 54 -4.02 -3.31 -0.78
CA ALA A 54 -3.70 -3.72 -2.14
C ALA A 54 -4.72 -3.12 -3.11
N ASP A 55 -4.23 -2.56 -4.20
CA ASP A 55 -5.06 -2.07 -5.28
C ASP A 55 -5.44 -3.19 -6.24
N ALA A 56 -6.65 -3.09 -6.78
CA ALA A 56 -7.06 -3.92 -7.89
C ALA A 56 -6.67 -3.26 -9.23
N PRO A 57 -6.57 -4.02 -10.33
CA PRO A 57 -6.36 -3.45 -11.66
C PRO A 57 -7.40 -2.39 -12.04
N SER A 58 -8.65 -2.51 -11.56
CA SER A 58 -9.72 -1.51 -11.77
C SER A 58 -9.43 -0.15 -11.15
N HIS A 59 -8.43 -0.02 -10.28
CA HIS A 59 -8.01 1.28 -9.76
C HIS A 59 -7.42 2.18 -10.86
N TYR A 60 -6.76 1.57 -11.85
CA TYR A 60 -6.12 2.28 -12.96
C TYR A 60 -6.74 1.98 -14.34
N GLY A 61 -7.42 0.84 -14.49
CA GLY A 61 -7.97 0.39 -15.76
C GLY A 61 -9.50 0.43 -15.81
N LEU A 62 -10.08 1.12 -16.81
CA LEU A 62 -11.54 1.31 -16.94
C LEU A 62 -12.30 -0.03 -16.95
N ASP A 63 -11.82 -1.01 -17.71
CA ASP A 63 -12.47 -2.31 -17.88
C ASP A 63 -11.71 -3.45 -17.15
N ALA A 64 -10.82 -3.09 -16.24
CA ALA A 64 -10.00 -4.07 -15.51
C ALA A 64 -10.75 -4.65 -14.30
N PRO A 65 -10.41 -5.88 -13.86
CA PRO A 65 -11.14 -6.58 -12.80
C PRO A 65 -11.00 -5.88 -11.44
N PRO A 66 -12.09 -5.82 -10.64
CA PRO A 66 -12.05 -5.36 -9.26
C PRO A 66 -11.38 -6.38 -8.32
N ILE A 67 -11.12 -5.96 -7.08
CA ILE A 67 -10.34 -6.74 -6.12
C ILE A 67 -10.98 -8.10 -5.77
N ASP A 68 -12.30 -8.19 -5.73
CA ASP A 68 -13.04 -9.41 -5.44
C ASP A 68 -12.97 -10.47 -6.55
N GLN A 69 -12.50 -10.09 -7.74
CA GLN A 69 -12.26 -10.98 -8.86
C GLN A 69 -10.79 -11.39 -9.01
N MET A 70 -9.91 -10.82 -8.18
CA MET A 70 -8.49 -11.13 -8.24
C MET A 70 -8.15 -12.42 -7.49
N PRO A 71 -7.28 -13.29 -8.07
CA PRO A 71 -6.84 -14.51 -7.39
C PRO A 71 -6.07 -14.19 -6.10
N LEU A 72 -6.40 -14.86 -4.99
CA LEU A 72 -5.75 -14.62 -3.69
C LEU A 72 -4.26 -14.97 -3.69
N ASP A 73 -3.82 -15.90 -4.52
CA ASP A 73 -2.41 -16.29 -4.66
C ASP A 73 -1.51 -15.17 -5.21
N LEU A 74 -2.08 -14.10 -5.77
CA LEU A 74 -1.31 -12.88 -6.07
C LEU A 74 -0.82 -12.20 -4.80
N TYR A 75 -1.64 -12.17 -3.75
CA TYR A 75 -1.41 -11.39 -2.53
C TYR A 75 -0.80 -12.21 -1.38
N VAL A 76 -0.82 -13.53 -1.47
CA VAL A 76 -0.33 -14.44 -0.42
C VAL A 76 0.80 -15.31 -0.94
N GLY A 77 1.95 -15.28 -0.29
CA GLY A 77 3.11 -16.10 -0.62
C GLY A 77 4.43 -15.46 -0.23
N GLU A 78 5.51 -16.07 -0.69
CA GLU A 78 6.85 -15.53 -0.47
C GLU A 78 6.99 -14.16 -1.12
N CYS A 79 7.61 -13.24 -0.39
CA CYS A 79 7.81 -11.86 -0.79
C CYS A 79 9.23 -11.42 -0.47
N GLN A 80 9.82 -10.65 -1.35
CA GLN A 80 11.12 -10.04 -1.17
C GLN A 80 10.96 -8.55 -0.87
N VAL A 81 11.66 -8.06 0.15
CA VAL A 81 11.77 -6.62 0.42
C VAL A 81 13.13 -6.14 -0.08
N VAL A 82 13.09 -5.19 -1.00
CA VAL A 82 14.28 -4.59 -1.62
C VAL A 82 14.36 -3.12 -1.21
N THR A 83 15.44 -2.73 -0.55
CA THR A 83 15.72 -1.31 -0.29
C THR A 83 16.35 -0.69 -1.53
N VAL A 84 15.82 0.44 -1.97
CA VAL A 84 16.27 1.17 -3.16
C VAL A 84 16.84 2.54 -2.80
N ASN A 85 17.75 3.05 -3.62
CA ASN A 85 18.38 4.37 -3.44
C ASN A 85 17.46 5.48 -4.00
N ALA A 86 16.24 5.57 -3.43
CA ALA A 86 15.25 6.52 -3.91
C ALA A 86 15.59 7.97 -3.52
N VAL A 87 15.37 8.87 -4.45
CA VAL A 87 15.44 10.32 -4.23
C VAL A 87 14.03 10.86 -4.08
N ARG A 88 13.80 11.68 -3.06
CA ARG A 88 12.47 12.27 -2.80
C ARG A 88 12.00 13.10 -4.00
N GLY A 89 10.72 12.95 -4.34
CA GLY A 89 10.10 13.68 -5.45
C GLY A 89 10.51 13.20 -6.84
N THR A 90 11.20 12.05 -6.95
CA THR A 90 11.59 11.47 -8.24
C THR A 90 11.06 10.04 -8.39
N ARG A 91 11.14 9.50 -9.60
CA ARG A 91 10.80 8.11 -9.88
C ARG A 91 12.03 7.22 -9.68
N VAL A 92 11.84 6.10 -9.02
CA VAL A 92 12.84 5.04 -8.90
C VAL A 92 13.02 4.38 -10.27
N THR A 93 14.26 4.33 -10.74
CA THR A 93 14.61 3.70 -12.03
C THR A 93 15.26 2.32 -11.83
N PRO A 94 15.39 1.50 -12.87
CA PRO A 94 16.06 0.20 -12.78
C PRO A 94 17.45 0.25 -12.15
N GLU A 95 18.24 1.27 -12.45
CA GLU A 95 19.63 1.42 -11.98
C GLU A 95 19.72 1.65 -10.47
N GLN A 96 18.61 2.08 -9.83
CA GLN A 96 18.54 2.29 -8.39
C GLN A 96 18.15 1.02 -7.61
N VAL A 97 17.85 -0.08 -8.32
CA VAL A 97 17.55 -1.40 -7.76
C VAL A 97 18.80 -2.27 -7.86
N GLU A 98 19.67 -2.19 -6.85
CA GLU A 98 20.94 -2.91 -6.84
C GLU A 98 20.82 -4.41 -6.49
N ALA A 99 19.73 -4.79 -5.82
CA ALA A 99 19.50 -6.17 -5.39
C ALA A 99 18.88 -7.01 -6.53
N ALA A 100 19.27 -8.27 -6.63
CA ALA A 100 18.59 -9.22 -7.50
C ALA A 100 17.12 -9.40 -7.03
N ILE A 101 16.22 -9.50 -8.01
CA ILE A 101 14.81 -9.79 -7.80
C ILE A 101 14.58 -11.26 -8.16
N ASP A 102 14.32 -12.09 -7.16
CA ASP A 102 14.21 -13.54 -7.30
C ASP A 102 12.79 -14.08 -6.97
N LEU A 103 11.93 -13.25 -6.41
CA LEU A 103 10.59 -13.66 -5.99
C LEU A 103 9.49 -12.94 -6.77
N PRO A 104 8.34 -13.61 -6.95
CA PRO A 104 7.23 -13.05 -7.73
C PRO A 104 6.46 -11.92 -7.02
N ARG A 105 6.77 -11.63 -5.77
CA ARG A 105 6.22 -10.51 -5.01
C ARG A 105 7.35 -9.68 -4.44
N VAL A 106 7.34 -8.41 -4.72
CA VAL A 106 8.42 -7.49 -4.35
C VAL A 106 7.85 -6.27 -3.67
N ILE A 107 8.41 -5.90 -2.53
CA ILE A 107 8.14 -4.62 -1.87
C ILE A 107 9.41 -3.77 -1.98
N LEU A 108 9.29 -2.64 -2.64
CA LEU A 108 10.35 -1.66 -2.77
C LEU A 108 10.29 -0.69 -1.57
N ARG A 109 11.32 -0.74 -0.74
CA ARG A 109 11.46 0.16 0.39
C ARG A 109 12.23 1.40 -0.05
N THR A 110 11.53 2.51 -0.20
CA THR A 110 12.08 3.80 -0.64
C THR A 110 12.54 4.66 0.53
N GLY A 111 11.90 4.52 1.70
CA GLY A 111 12.13 5.36 2.88
C GLY A 111 11.68 6.82 2.70
N THR A 112 10.93 7.15 1.64
CA THR A 112 10.56 8.53 1.28
C THR A 112 9.23 8.99 1.85
N PHE A 113 8.46 8.08 2.49
CA PHE A 113 7.25 8.39 3.26
C PHE A 113 7.35 7.80 4.67
N PRO A 114 8.21 8.35 5.54
CA PRO A 114 8.58 7.72 6.81
C PRO A 114 7.53 7.91 7.92
N ASP A 115 6.60 8.84 7.78
CA ASP A 115 5.61 9.17 8.80
C ASP A 115 4.20 9.18 8.21
N PHE A 116 3.46 8.10 8.47
CA PHE A 116 2.08 7.91 7.98
C PHE A 116 1.05 8.84 8.67
N GLN A 117 1.46 9.57 9.73
CA GLN A 117 0.63 10.58 10.39
C GLN A 117 0.90 12.00 9.88
N ARG A 118 1.97 12.19 9.12
CA ARG A 118 2.36 13.48 8.55
C ARG A 118 2.55 13.37 7.04
N TRP A 119 1.59 13.92 6.30
CA TRP A 119 1.65 13.88 4.85
C TRP A 119 2.84 14.66 4.29
N ASN A 120 3.58 14.04 3.37
CA ASN A 120 4.54 14.72 2.51
C ASN A 120 4.22 14.41 1.04
N LYS A 121 4.43 15.38 0.16
CA LYS A 121 4.11 15.27 -1.27
C LYS A 121 5.28 14.82 -2.14
N ASP A 122 6.47 14.83 -1.57
CA ASP A 122 7.73 14.52 -2.26
C ASP A 122 8.17 13.07 -2.06
N PHE A 123 7.23 12.15 -1.84
CA PHE A 123 7.54 10.73 -1.86
C PHE A 123 7.96 10.26 -3.26
N ALA A 124 8.74 9.19 -3.33
CA ALA A 124 9.18 8.62 -4.59
C ALA A 124 8.06 7.77 -5.23
N GLY A 125 7.96 7.85 -6.56
CA GLY A 125 7.17 6.93 -7.37
C GLY A 125 8.06 5.90 -8.06
N LEU A 126 7.48 5.08 -8.94
CA LEU A 126 8.20 4.14 -9.80
C LEU A 126 8.26 4.68 -11.23
N SER A 127 9.34 4.41 -11.93
CA SER A 127 9.40 4.71 -13.36
C SER A 127 8.69 3.62 -14.17
N PRO A 128 8.10 3.95 -15.33
CA PRO A 128 7.51 2.95 -16.22
C PRO A 128 8.52 1.85 -16.59
N GLU A 129 9.76 2.22 -16.87
CA GLU A 129 10.83 1.29 -17.23
C GLU A 129 11.14 0.28 -16.12
N LEU A 130 11.05 0.70 -14.85
CA LEU A 130 11.21 -0.22 -13.72
C LEU A 130 10.03 -1.19 -13.60
N VAL A 131 8.81 -0.71 -13.82
CA VAL A 131 7.62 -1.57 -13.80
C VAL A 131 7.67 -2.59 -14.93
N ASP A 132 8.03 -2.16 -16.14
CA ASP A 132 8.18 -3.04 -17.31
C ASP A 132 9.26 -4.10 -17.07
N LEU A 133 10.41 -3.71 -16.54
CA LEU A 133 11.49 -4.64 -16.19
C LEU A 133 11.02 -5.69 -15.17
N MET A 134 10.34 -5.27 -14.09
CA MET A 134 9.82 -6.21 -13.08
C MET A 134 8.79 -7.16 -13.70
N PHE A 135 7.94 -6.69 -14.60
CA PHE A 135 7.00 -7.54 -15.33
C PHE A 135 7.73 -8.58 -16.19
N GLU A 136 8.75 -8.19 -16.95
CA GLU A 136 9.58 -9.08 -17.76
C GLU A 136 10.30 -10.14 -16.91
N MET A 137 10.71 -9.79 -15.69
CA MET A 137 11.30 -10.71 -14.70
C MET A 137 10.27 -11.66 -14.06
N GLY A 138 8.98 -11.53 -14.36
CA GLY A 138 7.92 -12.39 -13.83
C GLY A 138 7.40 -11.96 -12.44
N VAL A 139 7.65 -10.74 -12.03
CA VAL A 139 7.04 -10.18 -10.80
C VAL A 139 5.54 -10.00 -11.03
N LYS A 140 4.74 -10.53 -10.11
CA LYS A 140 3.28 -10.52 -10.17
C LYS A 140 2.63 -9.47 -9.28
N LEU A 141 3.34 -9.05 -8.24
CA LEU A 141 2.88 -8.03 -7.29
C LEU A 141 4.04 -7.15 -6.88
N VAL A 142 3.85 -5.85 -7.04
CA VAL A 142 4.79 -4.81 -6.56
C VAL A 142 4.12 -4.03 -5.45
N GLY A 143 4.81 -3.88 -4.32
CA GLY A 143 4.44 -3.01 -3.22
C GLY A 143 5.45 -1.89 -3.04
N VAL A 144 5.01 -0.81 -2.44
CA VAL A 144 5.85 0.35 -2.08
C VAL A 144 5.51 0.83 -0.67
N ASP A 145 6.45 1.48 -0.02
CA ASP A 145 6.26 2.15 1.28
C ASP A 145 5.83 3.62 1.13
N THR A 146 5.20 3.94 -0.01
CA THR A 146 4.70 5.27 -0.35
C THR A 146 3.19 5.22 -0.62
N PRO A 147 2.46 6.35 -0.53
CA PRO A 147 1.01 6.39 -0.75
C PRO A 147 0.58 6.07 -2.18
N SER A 148 1.49 6.09 -3.14
CA SER A 148 1.23 5.81 -4.54
C SER A 148 2.49 5.27 -5.23
N VAL A 149 2.29 4.50 -6.29
CA VAL A 149 3.34 4.11 -7.24
C VAL A 149 3.74 5.27 -8.15
N ASP A 150 2.90 6.29 -8.29
CA ASP A 150 3.16 7.51 -9.03
C ASP A 150 3.56 8.66 -8.13
N LEU A 151 4.15 9.72 -8.72
CA LEU A 151 4.42 10.96 -8.00
C LEU A 151 3.10 11.69 -7.69
N PHE A 152 3.12 12.52 -6.63
CA PHE A 152 1.92 13.22 -6.15
C PHE A 152 1.23 14.06 -7.23
N ASP A 153 1.97 14.75 -8.07
CA ASP A 153 1.47 15.64 -9.13
C ASP A 153 1.45 14.96 -10.52
N SER A 154 1.61 13.64 -10.60
CA SER A 154 1.51 12.87 -11.85
C SER A 154 0.08 12.97 -12.42
N LYS A 155 -0.03 13.05 -13.77
CA LYS A 155 -1.31 13.14 -14.49
C LYS A 155 -1.42 12.01 -15.49
#